data_d680b2d517926ab6f33daa1694ddbc38
#
_entry.id   d680b2d517926ab6f33daa1694ddbc38
#
_cell.length_a   1.000
_cell.length_b   1.000
_cell.length_c   1.000
_cell.angle_alpha   90.00
_cell.angle_beta   90.00
_cell.angle_gamma   90.00
#
_symmetry.space_group_name_H-M   'P 1'
#
loop_
_entity.id
_entity.type
_entity.pdbx_description
1 polymer ?
#
loop_
_entity_poly.entity_id
_entity_poly.type
_entity_poly.pdbx_seq_one_letter_code
_entity_poly.pdbx_strand_id
1 'polypeptide(L)'
;RQWFAVQQTPTEPIRAVKLGGRLGCVSACRHHELWVPHDRDLHVAMNPGRALPVKPPAGVQFHRLSTPCATAVLPLEDAVAQVVQRHDVETGLIVLESAVNSGRLHPGDARHILKGLPARKARAAQFFSPLAESGSETRLRLFFQRRRIPVQPQARIPGVGRVDLLVGRSWIVEADSTAPHSARLDER
;
A
#
# COMPACT_ATOMS: atom_id res chain seq x y z
N ARG A 1 21.82 -19.60 2.71
CA ARG A 1 22.36 -18.36 2.10
C ARG A 1 22.88 -17.46 3.22
N GLN A 2 24.10 -16.92 3.07
CA GLN A 2 24.62 -15.85 3.91
C GLN A 2 24.16 -14.50 3.36
N TRP A 3 23.84 -13.56 4.25
CA TRP A 3 23.47 -12.21 3.95
C TRP A 3 24.52 -11.26 4.50
N PHE A 4 24.90 -10.30 3.70
CA PHE A 4 25.83 -9.24 4.09
C PHE A 4 25.09 -7.90 4.03
N ALA A 5 25.17 -7.10 5.08
CA ALA A 5 24.70 -5.73 5.10
C ALA A 5 25.84 -4.79 4.75
N VAL A 6 25.62 -3.87 3.83
CA VAL A 6 26.55 -2.77 3.54
C VAL A 6 26.25 -1.57 4.45
N GLN A 7 27.18 -0.65 4.56
CA GLN A 7 27.17 0.43 5.58
C GLN A 7 25.91 1.31 5.58
N GLN A 8 25.17 1.38 4.48
CA GLN A 8 23.95 2.20 4.34
C GLN A 8 22.66 1.35 4.22
N THR A 9 22.71 0.04 4.51
CA THR A 9 21.51 -0.80 4.42
C THR A 9 20.49 -0.36 5.46
N PRO A 10 19.22 -0.08 5.07
CA PRO A 10 18.16 0.25 6.01
C PRO A 10 17.97 -0.82 7.10
N THR A 11 17.57 -0.43 8.30
CA THR A 11 17.50 -1.31 9.47
C THR A 11 16.40 -2.37 9.37
N GLU A 12 15.25 -2.06 8.78
CA GLU A 12 14.11 -2.98 8.69
C GLU A 12 14.42 -4.24 7.87
N PRO A 13 15.00 -4.19 6.66
CA PRO A 13 15.43 -5.39 5.94
C PRO A 13 16.42 -6.24 6.74
N ILE A 14 17.38 -5.63 7.43
CA ILE A 14 18.35 -6.35 8.27
C ILE A 14 17.63 -7.08 9.40
N ARG A 15 16.69 -6.43 10.08
CA ARG A 15 15.90 -7.04 11.15
C ARG A 15 15.07 -8.21 10.63
N ALA A 16 14.39 -8.04 9.48
CA ALA A 16 13.60 -9.09 8.86
C ALA A 16 14.44 -10.34 8.53
N VAL A 17 15.64 -10.14 7.97
CA VAL A 17 16.57 -11.22 7.64
C VAL A 17 17.09 -11.91 8.91
N LYS A 18 17.44 -11.16 9.97
CA LYS A 18 17.85 -11.72 11.26
C LYS A 18 16.77 -12.57 11.91
N LEU A 19 15.49 -12.26 11.67
CA LEU A 19 14.33 -13.05 12.09
C LEU A 19 14.07 -14.27 11.19
N GLY A 20 14.93 -14.52 10.21
CA GLY A 20 14.85 -15.68 9.30
C GLY A 20 13.92 -15.48 8.10
N GLY A 21 13.36 -14.29 7.94
CA GLY A 21 12.43 -13.96 6.86
C GLY A 21 12.95 -12.90 5.87
N ARG A 22 12.03 -12.16 5.32
CA ARG A 22 12.22 -11.06 4.35
C ARG A 22 11.35 -9.90 4.77
N LEU A 23 11.74 -8.68 4.46
CA LEU A 23 10.85 -7.55 4.61
C LEU A 23 9.63 -7.75 3.69
N GLY A 24 8.43 -7.69 4.24
CA GLY A 24 7.20 -8.01 3.50
C GLY A 24 6.06 -7.05 3.79
N CYS A 25 4.95 -7.27 3.15
CA CYS A 25 3.69 -6.60 3.41
C CYS A 25 3.84 -5.05 3.44
N VAL A 26 3.19 -4.37 4.37
CA VAL A 26 3.25 -2.90 4.49
C VAL A 26 4.66 -2.37 4.73
N SER A 27 5.53 -3.11 5.43
CA SER A 27 6.93 -2.71 5.62
C SER A 27 7.71 -2.71 4.30
N ALA A 28 7.49 -3.72 3.44
CA ALA A 28 8.09 -3.74 2.11
C ALA A 28 7.50 -2.63 1.21
N CYS A 29 6.19 -2.39 1.28
CA CYS A 29 5.55 -1.30 0.53
C CYS A 29 6.12 0.06 0.94
N ARG A 30 6.34 0.30 2.24
CA ARG A 30 7.00 1.51 2.74
C ARG A 30 8.45 1.61 2.24
N HIS A 31 9.19 0.51 2.23
CA HIS A 31 10.54 0.45 1.68
C HIS A 31 10.58 0.78 0.18
N HIS A 32 9.53 0.41 -0.55
CA HIS A 32 9.32 0.78 -1.95
C HIS A 32 8.71 2.19 -2.11
N GLU A 33 8.71 3.01 -1.06
CA GLU A 33 8.24 4.41 -1.07
C GLU A 33 6.76 4.57 -1.49
N LEU A 34 5.94 3.55 -1.25
CA LEU A 34 4.51 3.67 -1.42
C LEU A 34 3.88 4.38 -0.22
N TRP A 35 2.76 5.06 -0.46
CA TRP A 35 1.94 5.55 0.63
C TRP A 35 1.28 4.36 1.35
N VAL A 36 1.54 4.22 2.63
CA VAL A 36 0.96 3.18 3.47
C VAL A 36 0.30 3.82 4.70
N PRO A 37 -0.84 3.31 5.17
CA PRO A 37 -1.40 3.74 6.46
C PRO A 37 -0.40 3.53 7.58
N HIS A 38 -0.54 4.33 8.65
CA HIS A 38 0.35 4.22 9.80
C HIS A 38 0.28 2.83 10.41
N ASP A 39 1.40 2.13 10.37
CA ASP A 39 1.62 0.82 10.97
C ASP A 39 3.03 0.80 11.56
N ARG A 40 3.15 0.49 12.86
CA ARG A 40 4.43 0.49 13.58
C ARG A 40 5.11 -0.87 13.59
N ASP A 41 4.39 -1.92 13.22
CA ASP A 41 4.92 -3.27 13.25
C ASP A 41 5.87 -3.52 12.07
N LEU A 42 6.89 -4.34 12.34
CA LEU A 42 7.75 -4.88 11.30
C LEU A 42 7.08 -6.11 10.68
N HIS A 43 6.77 -6.06 9.41
CA HIS A 43 6.15 -7.17 8.69
C HIS A 43 7.22 -8.05 8.03
N VAL A 44 7.29 -9.30 8.46
CA VAL A 44 8.28 -10.29 8.04
C VAL A 44 7.61 -11.39 7.24
N ALA A 45 8.01 -11.55 5.99
CA ALA A 45 7.53 -12.61 5.11
C ALA A 45 8.45 -13.83 5.21
N MET A 46 7.87 -14.98 5.53
CA MET A 46 8.57 -16.24 5.70
C MET A 46 8.40 -17.15 4.50
N ASN A 47 9.49 -17.68 3.98
CA ASN A 47 9.47 -18.63 2.88
C ASN A 47 8.70 -19.91 3.26
N PRO A 48 8.09 -20.61 2.28
CA PRO A 48 7.42 -21.88 2.51
C PRO A 48 8.32 -22.88 3.23
N GLY A 49 7.73 -23.72 4.08
CA GLY A 49 8.45 -24.72 4.87
C GLY A 49 9.18 -24.20 6.12
N ARG A 50 9.31 -22.87 6.27
CA ARG A 50 9.85 -22.30 7.50
C ARG A 50 8.79 -22.25 8.60
N ALA A 51 9.15 -22.68 9.80
CA ALA A 51 8.28 -22.55 10.97
C ALA A 51 8.11 -21.08 11.33
N LEU A 52 6.89 -20.67 11.65
CA LEU A 52 6.64 -19.35 12.26
C LEU A 52 6.96 -19.45 13.77
N PRO A 53 7.47 -18.38 14.37
CA PRO A 53 7.66 -18.35 15.82
C PRO A 53 6.34 -18.58 16.55
N VAL A 54 6.34 -19.43 17.55
CA VAL A 54 5.16 -19.69 18.41
C VAL A 54 4.76 -18.41 19.15
N LYS A 55 5.76 -17.60 19.54
CA LYS A 55 5.55 -16.29 20.18
C LYS A 55 6.37 -15.26 19.42
N PRO A 56 5.72 -14.49 18.54
CA PRO A 56 6.38 -13.41 17.82
C PRO A 56 6.95 -12.36 18.79
N PRO A 57 8.09 -11.73 18.47
CA PRO A 57 8.55 -10.56 19.20
C PRO A 57 7.51 -9.43 19.12
N ALA A 58 7.44 -8.60 20.15
CA ALA A 58 6.57 -7.42 20.16
C ALA A 58 6.88 -6.51 18.96
N GLY A 59 5.84 -5.98 18.32
CA GLY A 59 5.99 -5.12 17.14
C GLY A 59 6.48 -5.87 15.88
N VAL A 60 6.26 -7.19 15.79
CA VAL A 60 6.60 -7.98 14.60
C VAL A 60 5.42 -8.85 14.19
N GLN A 61 5.03 -8.74 12.92
CA GLN A 61 4.02 -9.58 12.28
C GLN A 61 4.66 -10.50 11.24
N PHE A 62 4.34 -11.79 11.30
CA PHE A 62 4.84 -12.77 10.35
C PHE A 62 3.78 -13.18 9.33
N HIS A 63 4.17 -13.21 8.06
CA HIS A 63 3.33 -13.62 6.93
C HIS A 63 3.97 -14.80 6.20
N ARG A 64 3.17 -15.81 5.84
CA ARG A 64 3.65 -16.90 4.98
C ARG A 64 3.61 -16.51 3.53
N LEU A 65 4.68 -16.84 2.80
CA LEU A 65 4.73 -16.81 1.35
C LEU A 65 4.21 -18.12 0.78
N SER A 66 3.55 -18.06 -0.36
CA SER A 66 3.17 -19.24 -1.16
C SER A 66 4.35 -19.75 -1.99
N THR A 67 5.22 -18.86 -2.44
CA THR A 67 6.42 -19.15 -3.23
C THR A 67 7.67 -18.64 -2.53
N PRO A 68 8.84 -19.29 -2.70
CA PRO A 68 10.09 -18.83 -2.10
C PRO A 68 10.52 -17.49 -2.70
N CYS A 69 10.95 -16.56 -1.83
CA CYS A 69 11.57 -15.31 -2.21
C CYS A 69 13.07 -15.35 -1.89
N ALA A 70 13.89 -14.92 -2.85
CA ALA A 70 15.35 -14.95 -2.73
C ALA A 70 15.94 -13.63 -2.23
N THR A 71 15.22 -12.51 -2.34
CA THR A 71 15.68 -11.17 -1.97
C THR A 71 15.43 -10.87 -0.48
N ALA A 72 16.11 -9.87 0.08
CA ALA A 72 15.93 -9.45 1.48
C ALA A 72 14.62 -8.68 1.70
N VAL A 73 14.11 -8.05 0.64
CA VAL A 73 12.83 -7.34 0.57
C VAL A 73 11.98 -8.02 -0.49
N LEU A 74 10.69 -8.17 -0.27
CA LEU A 74 9.78 -8.68 -1.30
C LEU A 74 9.78 -7.73 -2.51
N PRO A 75 9.70 -8.27 -3.74
CA PRO A 75 9.36 -7.48 -4.91
C PRO A 75 8.09 -6.66 -4.68
N LEU A 76 8.00 -5.49 -5.30
CA LEU A 76 6.90 -4.55 -5.07
C LEU A 76 5.53 -5.20 -5.29
N GLU A 77 5.36 -5.91 -6.41
CA GLU A 77 4.10 -6.57 -6.75
C GLU A 77 3.68 -7.60 -5.70
N ASP A 78 4.62 -8.45 -5.25
CA ASP A 78 4.37 -9.45 -4.20
C ASP A 78 4.02 -8.79 -2.86
N ALA A 79 4.70 -7.68 -2.50
CA ALA A 79 4.41 -6.94 -1.29
C ALA A 79 3.02 -6.31 -1.33
N VAL A 80 2.64 -5.68 -2.44
CA VAL A 80 1.30 -5.11 -2.65
C VAL A 80 0.24 -6.19 -2.62
N ALA A 81 0.44 -7.30 -3.34
CA ALA A 81 -0.48 -8.44 -3.32
C ALA A 81 -0.67 -8.99 -1.89
N GLN A 82 0.39 -9.07 -1.10
CA GLN A 82 0.33 -9.52 0.28
C GLN A 82 -0.49 -8.56 1.15
N VAL A 83 -0.34 -7.22 1.00
CA VAL A 83 -1.16 -6.22 1.70
C VAL A 83 -2.62 -6.37 1.32
N VAL A 84 -2.93 -6.40 0.03
CA VAL A 84 -4.29 -6.53 -0.48
C VAL A 84 -4.98 -7.81 0.02
N GLN A 85 -4.24 -8.91 0.14
CA GLN A 85 -4.77 -10.18 0.63
C GLN A 85 -4.93 -10.22 2.15
N ARG A 86 -4.04 -9.62 2.92
CA ARG A 86 -3.91 -9.83 4.38
C ARG A 86 -4.55 -8.74 5.22
N HIS A 87 -4.52 -7.49 4.76
CA HIS A 87 -5.11 -6.36 5.48
C HIS A 87 -6.58 -6.13 5.11
N ASP A 88 -7.23 -5.18 5.79
CA ASP A 88 -8.56 -4.73 5.42
C ASP A 88 -8.57 -4.11 4.01
N VAL A 89 -9.77 -3.95 3.45
CA VAL A 89 -9.92 -3.48 2.06
C VAL A 89 -9.44 -2.04 1.89
N GLU A 90 -9.60 -1.19 2.90
CA GLU A 90 -9.18 0.21 2.82
C GLU A 90 -7.65 0.30 2.73
N THR A 91 -6.94 -0.36 3.64
CA THR A 91 -5.48 -0.48 3.61
C THR A 91 -4.98 -1.07 2.28
N GLY A 92 -5.65 -2.15 1.83
CA GLY A 92 -5.32 -2.78 0.56
C GLY A 92 -5.46 -1.85 -0.64
N LEU A 93 -6.56 -1.09 -0.72
CA LEU A 93 -6.80 -0.15 -1.81
C LEU A 93 -5.86 1.06 -1.75
N ILE A 94 -5.61 1.61 -0.58
CA ILE A 94 -4.67 2.72 -0.39
C ILE A 94 -3.29 2.37 -0.95
N VAL A 95 -2.75 1.21 -0.58
CA VAL A 95 -1.43 0.77 -1.04
C VAL A 95 -1.43 0.45 -2.53
N LEU A 96 -2.47 -0.22 -3.03
CA LEU A 96 -2.60 -0.57 -4.43
C LEU A 96 -2.71 0.67 -5.33
N GLU A 97 -3.54 1.64 -4.94
CA GLU A 97 -3.72 2.90 -5.66
C GLU A 97 -2.45 3.74 -5.64
N SER A 98 -1.75 3.80 -4.51
CA SER A 98 -0.43 4.45 -4.41
C SER A 98 0.59 3.82 -5.36
N ALA A 99 0.63 2.49 -5.48
CA ALA A 99 1.54 1.81 -6.39
C ALA A 99 1.24 2.12 -7.87
N VAL A 100 -0.04 2.21 -8.23
CA VAL A 100 -0.47 2.54 -9.60
C VAL A 100 -0.25 4.02 -9.90
N ASN A 101 -0.64 4.91 -9.00
CA ASN A 101 -0.50 6.35 -9.20
C ASN A 101 0.97 6.78 -9.30
N SER A 102 1.85 6.20 -8.49
CA SER A 102 3.30 6.44 -8.59
C SER A 102 3.96 5.83 -9.84
N GLY A 103 3.21 5.13 -10.70
CA GLY A 103 3.71 4.46 -11.89
C GLY A 103 4.56 3.21 -11.60
N ARG A 104 4.63 2.76 -10.35
CA ARG A 104 5.45 1.60 -9.94
C ARG A 104 4.76 0.26 -10.18
N LEU A 105 3.44 0.25 -10.38
CA LEU A 105 2.65 -0.91 -10.73
C LEU A 105 1.72 -0.57 -11.90
N HIS A 106 1.72 -1.44 -12.92
CA HIS A 106 0.83 -1.22 -14.06
C HIS A 106 -0.65 -1.48 -13.64
N PRO A 107 -1.62 -0.70 -14.14
CA PRO A 107 -3.04 -0.88 -13.80
C PRO A 107 -3.59 -2.28 -14.12
N GLY A 108 -3.00 -2.97 -15.11
CA GLY A 108 -3.33 -4.35 -15.46
C GLY A 108 -2.97 -5.33 -14.35
N ASP A 109 -1.77 -5.18 -13.76
CA ASP A 109 -1.29 -6.02 -12.66
C ASP A 109 -2.10 -5.77 -11.38
N ALA A 110 -2.45 -4.51 -11.12
CA ALA A 110 -3.36 -4.16 -10.03
C ALA A 110 -4.72 -4.90 -10.15
N ARG A 111 -5.31 -4.92 -11.36
CA ARG A 111 -6.54 -5.67 -11.60
C ARG A 111 -6.35 -7.18 -11.47
N HIS A 112 -5.18 -7.69 -11.84
CA HIS A 112 -4.84 -9.11 -11.65
C HIS A 112 -4.78 -9.47 -10.17
N ILE A 113 -4.13 -8.67 -9.35
CA ILE A 113 -4.10 -8.83 -7.89
C ILE A 113 -5.52 -8.85 -7.30
N LEU A 114 -6.39 -7.93 -7.74
CA LEU A 114 -7.77 -7.86 -7.25
C LEU A 114 -8.62 -9.07 -7.66
N LYS A 115 -8.41 -9.63 -8.87
CA LYS A 115 -9.09 -10.84 -9.33
C LYS A 115 -8.76 -12.07 -8.49
N GLY A 116 -7.58 -12.14 -7.88
CA GLY A 116 -7.15 -13.22 -6.99
C GLY A 116 -7.78 -13.19 -5.59
N LEU A 117 -8.63 -12.21 -5.27
CA LEU A 117 -9.24 -12.06 -3.96
C LEU A 117 -10.46 -12.97 -3.76
N PRO A 118 -10.70 -13.44 -2.52
CA PRO A 118 -11.97 -14.06 -2.18
C PRO A 118 -13.16 -13.13 -2.48
N ALA A 119 -14.30 -13.70 -2.91
CA ALA A 119 -15.47 -12.97 -3.41
C ALA A 119 -15.93 -11.81 -2.51
N ARG A 120 -15.90 -11.99 -1.18
CA ARG A 120 -16.27 -10.95 -0.21
C ARG A 120 -15.34 -9.73 -0.30
N LYS A 121 -14.03 -9.99 -0.43
CA LYS A 121 -13.01 -8.94 -0.53
C LYS A 121 -13.02 -8.29 -1.92
N ALA A 122 -13.18 -9.09 -2.97
CA ALA A 122 -13.30 -8.61 -4.34
C ALA A 122 -14.47 -7.64 -4.52
N ARG A 123 -15.65 -7.97 -3.92
CA ARG A 123 -16.81 -7.06 -3.94
C ARG A 123 -16.52 -5.72 -3.25
N ALA A 124 -15.79 -5.73 -2.14
CA ALA A 124 -15.42 -4.50 -1.45
C ALA A 124 -14.30 -3.73 -2.18
N ALA A 125 -13.47 -4.42 -2.94
CA ALA A 125 -12.40 -3.84 -3.75
C ALA A 125 -12.87 -3.29 -5.12
N GLN A 126 -14.18 -3.40 -5.45
CA GLN A 126 -14.75 -2.80 -6.67
C GLN A 126 -14.54 -1.28 -6.76
N PHE A 127 -14.26 -0.63 -5.64
CA PHE A 127 -14.00 0.79 -5.55
C PHE A 127 -12.56 1.20 -5.89
N PHE A 128 -11.74 0.29 -6.38
CA PHE A 128 -10.39 0.61 -6.87
C PHE A 128 -10.43 1.75 -7.91
N SER A 129 -9.60 2.76 -7.70
CA SER A 129 -9.46 3.91 -8.61
C SER A 129 -7.99 4.28 -8.78
N PRO A 130 -7.46 4.30 -10.00
CA PRO A 130 -6.08 4.72 -10.24
C PRO A 130 -5.88 6.24 -10.17
N LEU A 131 -6.92 7.01 -9.85
CA LEU A 131 -6.90 8.48 -9.88
C LEU A 131 -6.51 9.11 -8.53
N ALA A 132 -6.54 8.37 -7.43
CA ALA A 132 -6.21 8.93 -6.12
C ALA A 132 -4.70 9.18 -6.02
N GLU A 133 -4.30 10.41 -5.72
CA GLU A 133 -2.91 10.84 -5.59
C GLU A 133 -2.37 10.63 -4.17
N SER A 134 -3.26 10.47 -3.19
CA SER A 134 -2.91 10.22 -1.79
C SER A 134 -3.79 9.17 -1.14
N GLY A 135 -3.30 8.58 -0.05
CA GLY A 135 -4.10 7.66 0.76
C GLY A 135 -5.24 8.37 1.49
N SER A 136 -5.13 9.66 1.75
CA SER A 136 -6.20 10.48 2.34
C SER A 136 -7.37 10.61 1.35
N GLU A 137 -7.09 10.88 0.08
CA GLU A 137 -8.10 10.90 -0.99
C GLU A 137 -8.81 9.54 -1.12
N THR A 138 -8.05 8.44 -1.17
CA THR A 138 -8.61 7.09 -1.20
C THR A 138 -9.55 6.86 -0.01
N ARG A 139 -9.13 7.23 1.21
CA ARG A 139 -9.93 7.05 2.43
C ARG A 139 -11.23 7.85 2.39
N LEU A 140 -11.16 9.13 2.03
CA LEU A 140 -12.33 9.99 1.90
C LEU A 140 -13.29 9.49 0.82
N ARG A 141 -12.77 9.13 -0.34
CA ARG A 141 -13.55 8.57 -1.44
C ARG A 141 -14.29 7.30 -1.00
N LEU A 142 -13.60 6.36 -0.35
CA LEU A 142 -14.20 5.14 0.17
C LEU A 142 -15.26 5.41 1.24
N PHE A 143 -15.07 6.41 2.09
CA PHE A 143 -16.05 6.84 3.08
C PHE A 143 -17.38 7.21 2.42
N PHE A 144 -17.35 8.01 1.35
CA PHE A 144 -18.56 8.43 0.63
C PHE A 144 -19.16 7.28 -0.19
N GLN A 145 -18.34 6.52 -0.93
CA GLN A 145 -18.80 5.41 -1.77
C GLN A 145 -19.50 4.30 -0.96
N ARG A 146 -18.97 3.95 0.22
CA ARG A 146 -19.60 2.97 1.12
C ARG A 146 -20.98 3.42 1.63
N ARG A 147 -21.21 4.74 1.65
CA ARG A 147 -22.50 5.35 2.00
C ARG A 147 -23.41 5.60 0.81
N ARG A 148 -23.01 5.12 -0.38
CA ARG A 148 -23.71 5.34 -1.65
C ARG A 148 -23.86 6.83 -2.01
N ILE A 149 -22.95 7.67 -1.52
CA ILE A 149 -22.87 9.08 -1.90
C ILE A 149 -22.02 9.14 -3.16
N PRO A 150 -22.52 9.72 -4.28
CA PRO A 150 -21.75 9.89 -5.48
C PRO A 150 -20.48 10.72 -5.19
N VAL A 151 -19.34 10.25 -5.68
CA VAL A 151 -18.08 10.96 -5.55
C VAL A 151 -17.25 10.76 -6.81
N GLN A 152 -16.74 11.85 -7.34
CA GLN A 152 -15.86 11.88 -8.51
C GLN A 152 -14.47 12.32 -8.04
N PRO A 153 -13.45 11.44 -8.10
CA PRO A 153 -12.07 11.81 -7.80
C PRO A 153 -11.49 12.65 -8.94
N GLN A 154 -10.60 13.56 -8.60
CA GLN A 154 -9.84 14.40 -9.52
C GLN A 154 -10.73 15.12 -10.55
N ALA A 155 -11.84 15.68 -10.04
CA ALA A 155 -12.83 16.36 -10.87
C ALA A 155 -12.31 17.70 -11.40
N ARG A 156 -12.59 18.00 -12.68
CA ARG A 156 -12.31 19.31 -13.26
C ARG A 156 -13.58 20.16 -13.25
N ILE A 157 -13.51 21.29 -12.56
CA ILE A 157 -14.63 22.22 -12.41
C ILE A 157 -14.33 23.48 -13.21
N PRO A 158 -15.19 23.86 -14.19
CA PRO A 158 -15.00 25.08 -14.95
C PRO A 158 -14.87 26.32 -14.04
N GLY A 159 -13.83 27.13 -14.28
CA GLY A 159 -13.55 28.31 -13.49
C GLY A 159 -12.89 28.11 -12.13
N VAL A 160 -12.76 26.85 -11.67
CA VAL A 160 -12.10 26.51 -10.40
C VAL A 160 -10.79 25.76 -10.63
N GLY A 161 -10.79 24.75 -11.51
CA GLY A 161 -9.64 23.91 -11.75
C GLY A 161 -9.89 22.43 -11.43
N ARG A 162 -8.81 21.71 -11.10
CA ARG A 162 -8.87 20.32 -10.65
C ARG A 162 -8.98 20.28 -9.12
N VAL A 163 -9.90 19.48 -8.63
CA VAL A 163 -10.15 19.26 -7.20
C VAL A 163 -10.03 17.78 -6.85
N ASP A 164 -9.64 17.46 -5.63
CA ASP A 164 -9.41 16.07 -5.23
C ASP A 164 -10.68 15.24 -5.30
N LEU A 165 -11.77 15.74 -4.74
CA LEU A 165 -13.06 15.06 -4.76
C LEU A 165 -14.21 16.04 -5.00
N LEU A 166 -15.08 15.72 -5.94
CA LEU A 166 -16.41 16.32 -6.06
C LEU A 166 -17.43 15.34 -5.47
N VAL A 167 -18.04 15.71 -4.37
CA VAL A 167 -19.02 14.88 -3.64
C VAL A 167 -20.43 15.36 -3.96
N GLY A 168 -21.28 14.42 -4.36
CA GLY A 168 -22.63 14.73 -4.83
C GLY A 168 -22.56 15.56 -6.10
N ARG A 169 -23.21 16.74 -6.08
CA ARG A 169 -23.32 17.63 -7.25
C ARG A 169 -22.52 18.92 -7.11
N SER A 170 -22.08 19.26 -5.89
CA SER A 170 -21.52 20.60 -5.62
C SER A 170 -20.52 20.65 -4.46
N TRP A 171 -20.30 19.59 -3.72
CA TRP A 171 -19.36 19.60 -2.61
C TRP A 171 -17.94 19.32 -3.13
N ILE A 172 -17.04 20.28 -2.95
CA ILE A 172 -15.61 20.15 -3.19
C ILE A 172 -14.95 19.75 -1.86
N VAL A 173 -14.17 18.70 -1.90
CA VAL A 173 -13.38 18.22 -0.76
C VAL A 173 -11.94 18.06 -1.20
N GLU A 174 -11.04 18.79 -0.55
CA GLU A 174 -9.59 18.68 -0.70
C GLU A 174 -9.04 17.83 0.45
N ALA A 175 -8.13 16.94 0.14
CA ALA A 175 -7.53 16.03 1.09
C ALA A 175 -6.09 16.44 1.40
N ASP A 176 -5.92 17.47 2.23
CA ASP A 176 -4.59 17.88 2.69
C ASP A 176 -3.91 16.74 3.43
N SER A 177 -2.96 16.08 2.81
CA SER A 177 -2.10 15.12 3.47
C SER A 177 -0.93 15.87 4.11
N THR A 178 -0.91 15.96 5.43
CA THR A 178 0.28 16.41 6.19
C THR A 178 1.40 15.35 6.23
N ALA A 179 1.51 14.50 5.22
CA ALA A 179 2.73 13.74 5.05
C ALA A 179 3.85 14.71 4.67
N PRO A 180 5.04 14.64 5.31
CA PRO A 180 6.16 15.44 4.87
C PRO A 180 6.57 14.97 3.47
N HIS A 181 5.99 15.59 2.45
CA HIS A 181 6.63 15.59 1.16
C HIS A 181 7.93 16.36 1.36
N SER A 182 9.07 15.69 1.15
CA SER A 182 10.34 16.37 0.99
C SER A 182 10.10 17.53 0.02
N ALA A 183 10.11 18.74 0.56
CA ALA A 183 9.97 19.96 -0.20
C ALA A 183 11.05 19.94 -1.29
N ARG A 184 10.66 19.75 -2.53
CA ARG A 184 11.44 20.31 -3.63
C ARG A 184 11.22 21.81 -3.53
N LEU A 185 12.18 22.47 -2.90
CA LEU A 185 12.40 23.88 -3.07
C LEU A 185 12.74 24.08 -4.55
N ASP A 186 11.76 24.47 -5.35
CA ASP A 186 12.02 25.11 -6.63
C ASP A 186 12.55 26.50 -6.29
N GLU A 187 13.88 26.63 -6.31
CA GLU A 187 14.55 27.92 -6.40
C GLU A 187 14.18 28.54 -7.75
N ARG A 188 13.59 29.73 -7.66
CA ARG A 188 13.64 30.75 -8.71
C ARG A 188 14.25 32.00 -8.14
#